data_0fc241e0c401af87eab5c0404dd82654
#
_entry.id   0fc241e0c401af87eab5c0404dd82654
#
_cell.length_a   1.000
_cell.length_b   1.000
_cell.length_c   1.000
_cell.angle_alpha   90.00
_cell.angle_beta   90.00
_cell.angle_gamma   90.00
#
_symmetry.space_group_name_H-M   'P 1'
#
loop_
_entity.id
_entity.type
_entity.pdbx_description
1 polymer ?
#
loop_
_entity_poly.entity_id
_entity_poly.type
_entity_poly.pdbx_seq_one_letter_code
_entity_poly.pdbx_strand_id
1 'polypeptide(L)'
;MLWYRLGLIGVCAWLALPAAAATFRVGLLHGDAEVFDYELSVIRLALDHAPGTQTLEVVPLPKVPQNRVFAMLHEAHPKINVFFSGYSPEREESLLQVNIPMTRGLLGYRLFAVRKDRVAELSPIDTLYELRQVTVGSGTGWPENRILEHNGVKLVTSQYENLWRMLEYQRFDLFHRGIQEIFTELAKPGRENLAMLPGVALAMRYDYFLYVSKSRQDLHDILKQGLMKAYEDGSFMDNFRHHPAIRAALDRGELDQRQIIWLETPETSHTLDEIPDRYWHLPSQEE
;
A
#
# COMPACT_ATOMS: atom_id res chain seq x y z
N MET A 1 -74.76 11.46 11.81
CA MET A 1 -73.61 12.41 11.87
C MET A 1 -72.36 11.61 11.75
N LEU A 2 -71.80 11.53 10.53
CA LEU A 2 -70.51 10.84 10.24
C LEU A 2 -69.45 11.88 10.16
N TRP A 3 -68.40 11.75 11.01
CA TRP A 3 -67.18 12.60 10.97
C TRP A 3 -66.08 11.85 10.23
N TYR A 4 -65.76 12.33 9.02
CA TYR A 4 -64.58 11.91 8.27
C TYR A 4 -63.36 12.61 8.82
N ARG A 5 -62.40 11.83 9.36
CA ARG A 5 -61.04 12.32 9.69
C ARG A 5 -60.17 12.12 8.45
N LEU A 6 -59.82 13.21 7.77
CA LEU A 6 -58.76 13.21 6.78
C LEU A 6 -57.42 13.16 7.50
N GLY A 7 -56.68 12.06 7.35
CA GLY A 7 -55.29 11.95 7.75
C GLY A 7 -54.37 12.58 6.71
N LEU A 8 -53.70 13.66 7.04
CA LEU A 8 -52.60 14.19 6.24
C LEU A 8 -51.38 13.23 6.34
N ILE A 9 -51.08 12.54 5.24
CA ILE A 9 -49.81 11.79 5.09
C ILE A 9 -48.77 12.83 4.65
N GLY A 10 -47.93 13.27 5.61
CA GLY A 10 -46.78 14.10 5.34
C GLY A 10 -45.73 13.27 4.62
N VAL A 11 -45.56 13.48 3.32
CA VAL A 11 -44.43 12.95 2.55
C VAL A 11 -43.18 13.77 2.92
N CYS A 12 -42.35 13.26 3.82
CA CYS A 12 -40.99 13.79 4.02
C CYS A 12 -40.16 13.50 2.76
N ALA A 13 -40.11 14.43 1.83
CA ALA A 13 -39.14 14.41 0.75
C ALA A 13 -37.74 14.62 1.37
N TRP A 14 -36.98 13.58 1.45
CA TRP A 14 -35.54 13.69 1.75
C TRP A 14 -34.89 14.40 0.55
N LEU A 15 -34.61 15.68 0.72
CA LEU A 15 -33.76 16.43 -0.20
C LEU A 15 -32.36 15.82 -0.08
N ALA A 16 -32.01 14.94 -1.01
CA ALA A 16 -30.61 14.53 -1.19
C ALA A 16 -29.83 15.78 -1.58
N LEU A 17 -29.05 16.32 -0.65
CA LEU A 17 -28.09 17.37 -0.95
C LEU A 17 -27.16 16.83 -2.06
N PRO A 18 -26.89 17.59 -3.13
CA PRO A 18 -25.93 17.17 -4.14
C PRO A 18 -24.59 16.90 -3.44
N ALA A 19 -24.05 15.70 -3.61
CA ALA A 19 -22.74 15.39 -3.10
C ALA A 19 -21.74 16.39 -3.70
N ALA A 20 -21.04 17.13 -2.84
CA ALA A 20 -20.13 18.18 -3.26
C ALA A 20 -18.99 17.59 -4.11
N ALA A 21 -18.69 18.22 -5.23
CA ALA A 21 -17.51 17.90 -6.01
C ALA A 21 -16.24 18.21 -5.20
N ALA A 22 -15.32 17.25 -5.12
CA ALA A 22 -14.06 17.45 -4.43
C ALA A 22 -12.87 17.10 -5.35
N THR A 23 -11.77 17.81 -5.14
CA THR A 23 -10.50 17.54 -5.83
C THR A 23 -9.56 16.79 -4.88
N PHE A 24 -9.19 15.58 -5.28
CA PHE A 24 -8.26 14.71 -4.60
C PHE A 24 -6.86 14.91 -5.17
N ARG A 25 -6.00 15.60 -4.42
CA ARG A 25 -4.59 15.82 -4.78
C ARG A 25 -3.73 14.77 -4.09
N VAL A 26 -3.39 13.73 -4.85
CA VAL A 26 -2.62 12.59 -4.34
C VAL A 26 -1.12 12.85 -4.51
N GLY A 27 -0.38 12.87 -3.41
CA GLY A 27 1.07 12.94 -3.43
C GLY A 27 1.67 11.64 -3.98
N LEU A 28 2.57 11.74 -4.97
CA LEU A 28 3.26 10.60 -5.55
C LEU A 28 4.76 10.71 -5.25
N LEU A 29 5.25 9.86 -4.35
CA LEU A 29 6.67 9.80 -4.02
C LEU A 29 7.49 9.38 -5.25
N HIS A 30 8.70 9.93 -5.33
CA HIS A 30 9.66 9.69 -6.41
C HIS A 30 9.18 10.10 -7.82
N GLY A 31 7.92 10.54 -7.95
CA GLY A 31 7.28 10.88 -9.22
C GLY A 31 7.07 9.68 -10.15
N ASP A 32 7.11 8.46 -9.61
CA ASP A 32 7.10 7.21 -10.35
C ASP A 32 5.68 6.65 -10.47
N ALA A 33 4.93 7.17 -11.44
CA ALA A 33 3.55 6.73 -11.68
C ALA A 33 3.47 5.28 -12.22
N GLU A 34 4.54 4.77 -12.83
CA GLU A 34 4.56 3.41 -13.37
C GLU A 34 4.63 2.36 -12.26
N VAL A 35 5.48 2.59 -11.24
CA VAL A 35 5.57 1.68 -10.08
C VAL A 35 4.28 1.68 -9.26
N PHE A 36 3.61 2.82 -9.17
CA PHE A 36 2.39 2.99 -8.37
C PHE A 36 1.10 3.02 -9.22
N ASP A 37 1.13 2.47 -10.43
CA ASP A 37 -0.03 2.50 -11.33
C ASP A 37 -1.23 1.73 -10.75
N TYR A 38 -0.97 0.62 -10.05
CA TYR A 38 -2.01 -0.12 -9.37
C TYR A 38 -2.67 0.71 -8.24
N GLU A 39 -1.89 1.33 -7.37
CA GLU A 39 -2.41 2.14 -6.27
C GLU A 39 -3.20 3.35 -6.80
N LEU A 40 -2.73 3.96 -7.89
CA LEU A 40 -3.48 5.03 -8.57
C LEU A 40 -4.77 4.51 -9.20
N SER A 41 -4.80 3.27 -9.71
CA SER A 41 -6.02 2.65 -10.24
C SER A 41 -7.06 2.42 -9.14
N VAL A 42 -6.63 1.99 -7.95
CA VAL A 42 -7.50 1.81 -6.77
C VAL A 42 -8.09 3.15 -6.33
N ILE A 43 -7.31 4.23 -6.36
CA ILE A 43 -7.83 5.58 -6.03
C ILE A 43 -8.87 6.04 -7.07
N ARG A 44 -8.57 5.88 -8.37
CA ARG A 44 -9.54 6.20 -9.44
C ARG A 44 -10.84 5.43 -9.24
N LEU A 45 -10.73 4.13 -9.01
CA LEU A 45 -11.88 3.26 -8.76
C LEU A 45 -12.70 3.74 -7.56
N ALA A 46 -12.05 4.14 -6.45
CA ALA A 46 -12.74 4.70 -5.31
C ALA A 46 -13.51 5.97 -5.67
N LEU A 47 -12.93 6.86 -6.47
CA LEU A 47 -13.57 8.12 -6.86
C LEU A 47 -14.72 7.90 -7.87
N ASP A 48 -14.58 6.94 -8.78
CA ASP A 48 -15.61 6.59 -9.79
C ASP A 48 -16.87 5.99 -9.14
N HIS A 49 -16.72 5.29 -7.99
CA HIS A 49 -17.83 4.69 -7.23
C HIS A 49 -18.33 5.58 -6.10
N ALA A 50 -17.67 6.70 -5.85
CA ALA A 50 -18.08 7.65 -4.82
C ALA A 50 -19.30 8.48 -5.26
N PRO A 51 -20.09 8.99 -4.32
CA PRO A 51 -21.20 9.89 -4.65
C PRO A 51 -20.67 11.23 -5.21
N GLY A 52 -21.35 11.78 -6.20
CA GLY A 52 -21.01 13.05 -6.84
C GLY A 52 -19.89 12.92 -7.88
N THR A 53 -19.38 14.06 -8.35
CA THR A 53 -18.28 14.10 -9.34
C THR A 53 -16.98 14.45 -8.63
N GLN A 54 -16.04 13.50 -8.60
CA GLN A 54 -14.75 13.68 -7.95
C GLN A 54 -13.65 13.86 -9.00
N THR A 55 -12.62 14.64 -8.67
CA THR A 55 -11.47 14.88 -9.56
C THR A 55 -10.19 14.38 -8.91
N LEU A 56 -9.37 13.63 -9.64
CA LEU A 56 -8.06 13.18 -9.23
C LEU A 56 -6.96 14.02 -9.87
N GLU A 57 -6.10 14.62 -9.04
CA GLU A 57 -4.86 15.26 -9.43
C GLU A 57 -3.69 14.47 -8.83
N VAL A 58 -2.81 13.95 -9.66
CA VAL A 58 -1.57 13.31 -9.20
C VAL A 58 -0.48 14.37 -9.09
N VAL A 59 0.06 14.54 -7.89
CA VAL A 59 1.07 15.56 -7.57
C VAL A 59 2.42 14.88 -7.39
N PRO A 60 3.35 14.96 -8.36
CA PRO A 60 4.68 14.40 -8.20
C PRO A 60 5.44 15.10 -7.06
N LEU A 61 6.06 14.29 -6.21
CA LEU A 61 6.86 14.72 -5.07
C LEU A 61 8.28 14.14 -5.16
N PRO A 62 9.04 14.47 -6.22
CA PRO A 62 10.40 13.99 -6.35
C PRO A 62 11.25 14.57 -5.20
N LYS A 63 12.09 13.73 -4.61
CA LYS A 63 13.02 14.12 -3.53
C LYS A 63 12.36 14.66 -2.24
N VAL A 64 11.06 14.45 -2.05
CA VAL A 64 10.39 14.74 -0.79
C VAL A 64 10.42 13.50 0.09
N PRO A 65 11.03 13.55 1.28
CA PRO A 65 11.02 12.41 2.19
C PRO A 65 9.60 12.08 2.65
N GLN A 66 9.30 10.79 2.83
CA GLN A 66 7.96 10.34 3.19
C GLN A 66 7.43 11.03 4.46
N ASN A 67 8.25 11.20 5.49
CA ASN A 67 7.85 11.91 6.72
C ASN A 67 7.43 13.36 6.47
N ARG A 68 8.03 14.04 5.48
CA ARG A 68 7.62 15.41 5.12
C ARG A 68 6.26 15.40 4.45
N VAL A 69 5.94 14.39 3.64
CA VAL A 69 4.61 14.24 3.02
C VAL A 69 3.53 14.06 4.10
N PHE A 70 3.80 13.25 5.13
CA PHE A 70 2.89 13.09 6.26
C PHE A 70 2.71 14.38 7.07
N ALA A 71 3.78 15.15 7.29
CA ALA A 71 3.68 16.47 7.92
C ALA A 71 2.80 17.42 7.09
N MET A 72 2.98 17.45 5.76
CA MET A 72 2.13 18.24 4.87
C MET A 72 0.66 17.84 4.97
N LEU A 73 0.37 16.55 5.05
CA LEU A 73 -1.00 16.05 5.18
C LEU A 73 -1.62 16.43 6.53
N HIS A 74 -0.85 16.27 7.61
CA HIS A 74 -1.27 16.66 8.96
C HIS A 74 -1.57 18.19 9.06
N GLU A 75 -0.72 19.01 8.45
CA GLU A 75 -0.87 20.47 8.38
C GLU A 75 -1.95 20.93 7.38
N ALA A 76 -2.65 20.01 6.71
CA ALA A 76 -3.61 20.28 5.64
C ALA A 76 -3.04 21.20 4.53
N HIS A 77 -1.80 20.94 4.13
CA HIS A 77 -1.08 21.75 3.14
C HIS A 77 -1.82 21.73 1.79
N PRO A 78 -2.00 22.87 1.10
CA PRO A 78 -2.87 22.95 -0.08
C PRO A 78 -2.39 22.12 -1.29
N LYS A 79 -1.12 21.71 -1.32
CA LYS A 79 -0.52 20.98 -2.44
C LYS A 79 -1.04 19.54 -2.56
N ILE A 80 -1.28 18.88 -1.43
CA ILE A 80 -1.77 17.50 -1.36
C ILE A 80 -2.84 17.38 -0.28
N ASN A 81 -3.79 16.49 -0.46
CA ASN A 81 -4.82 16.22 0.55
C ASN A 81 -5.10 14.71 0.72
N VAL A 82 -4.47 13.88 -0.08
CA VAL A 82 -4.47 12.41 0.05
C VAL A 82 -3.06 11.88 -0.15
N PHE A 83 -2.73 10.85 0.60
CA PHE A 83 -1.50 10.09 0.41
C PHE A 83 -1.76 8.63 0.72
N PHE A 84 -1.04 7.71 0.07
CA PHE A 84 -1.06 6.29 0.42
C PHE A 84 0.31 5.85 0.90
N SER A 85 0.30 4.98 1.87
CA SER A 85 1.54 4.44 2.44
C SER A 85 1.23 3.24 3.33
N GLY A 86 2.28 2.52 3.70
CA GLY A 86 2.19 1.42 4.64
C GLY A 86 1.64 1.86 6.00
N TYR A 87 1.05 0.92 6.69
CA TYR A 87 0.51 1.13 8.03
C TYR A 87 1.60 1.51 9.03
N SER A 88 1.29 2.43 9.94
CA SER A 88 1.95 2.55 11.24
C SER A 88 0.99 3.16 12.27
N PRO A 89 1.14 2.81 13.58
CA PRO A 89 0.31 3.38 14.64
C PRO A 89 0.35 4.91 14.69
N GLU A 90 1.54 5.50 14.48
CA GLU A 90 1.72 6.95 14.52
C GLU A 90 0.97 7.66 13.39
N ARG A 91 0.86 7.01 12.23
CA ARG A 91 0.08 7.56 11.08
C ARG A 91 -1.40 7.50 11.36
N GLU A 92 -1.87 6.38 11.87
CA GLU A 92 -3.26 6.21 12.29
C GLU A 92 -3.65 7.18 13.40
N GLU A 93 -2.75 7.40 14.39
CA GLU A 93 -2.99 8.38 15.46
C GLU A 93 -3.06 9.81 14.93
N SER A 94 -2.25 10.18 13.94
CA SER A 94 -2.12 11.58 13.46
C SER A 94 -3.05 11.93 12.31
N LEU A 95 -3.58 10.96 11.57
CA LEU A 95 -4.37 11.13 10.35
C LEU A 95 -5.65 10.29 10.39
N LEU A 96 -6.54 10.48 9.42
CA LEU A 96 -7.64 9.55 9.14
C LEU A 96 -7.16 8.52 8.12
N GLN A 97 -7.22 7.25 8.51
CA GLN A 97 -6.90 6.11 7.67
C GLN A 97 -8.17 5.49 7.10
N VAL A 98 -8.22 5.24 5.80
CA VAL A 98 -9.27 4.43 5.20
C VAL A 98 -8.93 2.96 5.40
N ASN A 99 -9.65 2.26 6.29
CA ASN A 99 -9.35 0.89 6.74
C ASN A 99 -9.74 -0.17 5.68
N ILE A 100 -9.27 0.01 4.46
CA ILE A 100 -9.39 -0.93 3.36
C ILE A 100 -8.00 -1.06 2.73
N PRO A 101 -7.36 -2.23 2.83
CA PRO A 101 -6.04 -2.48 2.26
C PRO A 101 -6.06 -2.31 0.73
N MET A 102 -5.14 -1.54 0.20
CA MET A 102 -5.13 -1.23 -1.24
C MET A 102 -4.69 -2.42 -2.08
N THR A 103 -3.71 -3.20 -1.60
CA THR A 103 -3.17 -4.37 -2.32
C THR A 103 -3.66 -5.71 -1.76
N ARG A 104 -4.67 -5.67 -0.88
CA ARG A 104 -5.21 -6.87 -0.19
C ARG A 104 -4.15 -7.67 0.58
N GLY A 105 -3.11 -7.00 1.09
CA GLY A 105 -2.01 -7.64 1.81
C GLY A 105 -0.83 -8.09 0.94
N LEU A 106 -0.90 -7.98 -0.39
CA LEU A 106 0.23 -8.34 -1.26
C LEU A 106 1.49 -7.52 -0.96
N LEU A 107 1.34 -6.26 -0.53
CA LEU A 107 2.48 -5.45 -0.10
C LEU A 107 3.26 -6.09 1.05
N GLY A 108 2.61 -6.88 1.88
CA GLY A 108 3.24 -7.63 2.95
C GLY A 108 4.17 -8.75 2.48
N TYR A 109 4.04 -9.21 1.24
CA TYR A 109 4.97 -10.14 0.63
C TYR A 109 6.14 -9.39 0.01
N ARG A 110 7.34 -9.64 0.52
CA ARG A 110 8.57 -8.97 0.09
C ARG A 110 9.48 -9.94 -0.63
N LEU A 111 9.86 -9.59 -1.85
CA LEU A 111 10.93 -10.25 -2.59
C LEU A 111 12.21 -9.44 -2.48
N PHE A 112 13.34 -10.08 -2.73
CA PHE A 112 14.64 -9.44 -2.63
C PHE A 112 15.24 -9.18 -4.01
N ALA A 113 15.63 -7.93 -4.27
CA ALA A 113 16.59 -7.63 -5.32
C ALA A 113 18.01 -7.87 -4.80
N VAL A 114 18.85 -8.41 -5.66
CA VAL A 114 20.23 -8.82 -5.37
C VAL A 114 21.12 -8.57 -6.58
N ARG A 115 22.42 -8.44 -6.40
CA ARG A 115 23.36 -8.47 -7.53
C ARG A 115 23.39 -9.86 -8.17
N LYS A 116 23.44 -9.91 -9.50
CA LYS A 116 23.45 -11.18 -10.26
C LYS A 116 24.61 -12.09 -9.86
N ASP A 117 25.79 -11.52 -9.63
CA ASP A 117 26.99 -12.27 -9.26
C ASP A 117 26.96 -12.84 -7.83
N ARG A 118 25.97 -12.39 -7.01
CA ARG A 118 25.79 -12.89 -5.64
C ARG A 118 24.59 -13.82 -5.47
N VAL A 119 23.84 -14.08 -6.54
CA VAL A 119 22.65 -14.95 -6.46
C VAL A 119 23.01 -16.33 -5.89
N ALA A 120 24.06 -16.97 -6.39
CA ALA A 120 24.45 -18.30 -5.92
C ALA A 120 24.87 -18.33 -4.44
N GLU A 121 25.53 -17.26 -3.95
CA GLU A 121 25.93 -17.11 -2.55
C GLU A 121 24.73 -16.92 -1.61
N LEU A 122 23.74 -16.14 -2.04
CA LEU A 122 22.62 -15.72 -1.19
C LEU A 122 21.36 -16.58 -1.35
N SER A 123 21.28 -17.42 -2.40
CA SER A 123 20.16 -18.36 -2.60
C SER A 123 19.93 -19.39 -1.49
N PRO A 124 20.94 -19.78 -0.68
CA PRO A 124 20.69 -20.67 0.46
C PRO A 124 19.92 -20.02 1.62
N ILE A 125 19.70 -18.71 1.60
CA ILE A 125 18.90 -18.02 2.63
C ILE A 125 17.44 -18.48 2.52
N ASP A 126 16.97 -19.26 3.50
CA ASP A 126 15.61 -19.75 3.57
C ASP A 126 14.98 -19.63 4.98
N THR A 127 15.77 -19.18 5.97
CA THR A 127 15.35 -18.98 7.35
C THR A 127 15.59 -17.55 7.83
N LEU A 128 14.86 -17.13 8.85
CA LEU A 128 15.09 -15.84 9.53
C LEU A 128 16.49 -15.79 10.17
N TYR A 129 17.03 -16.93 10.63
CA TYR A 129 18.37 -17.00 11.18
C TYR A 129 19.44 -16.60 10.16
N GLU A 130 19.36 -17.13 8.95
CA GLU A 130 20.29 -16.80 7.86
C GLU A 130 20.11 -15.37 7.37
N LEU A 131 18.84 -14.92 7.22
CA LEU A 131 18.57 -13.55 6.86
C LEU A 131 19.18 -12.54 7.84
N ARG A 132 19.25 -12.87 9.11
CA ARG A 132 19.92 -12.05 10.16
C ARG A 132 21.43 -11.96 9.99
N GLN A 133 22.06 -12.81 9.16
CA GLN A 133 23.50 -12.77 8.92
C GLN A 133 23.90 -11.77 7.82
N VAL A 134 22.95 -11.37 6.98
CA VAL A 134 23.18 -10.43 5.88
C VAL A 134 22.54 -9.07 6.17
N THR A 135 22.88 -8.07 5.36
CA THR A 135 22.33 -6.72 5.46
C THR A 135 21.25 -6.49 4.41
N VAL A 136 20.16 -5.83 4.83
CA VAL A 136 19.01 -5.55 3.97
C VAL A 136 18.85 -4.04 3.80
N GLY A 137 18.82 -3.58 2.56
CA GLY A 137 18.53 -2.19 2.22
C GLY A 137 17.06 -1.87 2.43
N SER A 138 16.76 -0.69 2.97
CA SER A 138 15.41 -0.19 3.16
C SER A 138 15.33 1.33 3.08
N GLY A 139 14.14 1.88 2.82
CA GLY A 139 13.91 3.32 2.76
C GLY A 139 13.91 3.96 4.15
N THR A 140 14.58 5.11 4.27
CA THR A 140 14.54 5.90 5.50
C THR A 140 13.09 6.32 5.81
N GLY A 141 12.61 5.96 7.00
CA GLY A 141 11.26 6.29 7.47
C GLY A 141 10.16 5.39 6.88
N TRP A 142 10.50 4.28 6.23
CA TRP A 142 9.52 3.29 5.87
C TRP A 142 8.99 2.58 7.12
N PRO A 143 7.67 2.44 7.28
CA PRO A 143 7.10 1.92 8.53
C PRO A 143 7.44 0.45 8.78
N GLU A 144 7.61 -0.34 7.72
CA GLU A 144 8.00 -1.75 7.83
C GLU A 144 9.41 -1.96 8.41
N ASN A 145 10.25 -0.92 8.49
CA ASN A 145 11.55 -1.03 9.15
C ASN A 145 11.41 -1.51 10.60
N ARG A 146 10.39 -1.07 11.31
CA ARG A 146 10.12 -1.52 12.69
C ARG A 146 9.84 -3.02 12.77
N ILE A 147 9.11 -3.55 11.77
CA ILE A 147 8.84 -4.99 11.69
C ILE A 147 10.12 -5.75 11.41
N LEU A 148 10.92 -5.30 10.45
CA LEU A 148 12.20 -5.93 10.10
C LEU A 148 13.19 -5.91 11.26
N GLU A 149 13.36 -4.75 11.92
CA GLU A 149 14.23 -4.58 13.09
C GLU A 149 13.77 -5.41 14.30
N HIS A 150 12.44 -5.47 14.55
CA HIS A 150 11.88 -6.33 15.60
C HIS A 150 12.26 -7.80 15.39
N ASN A 151 12.26 -8.25 14.15
CA ASN A 151 12.67 -9.60 13.79
C ASN A 151 14.20 -9.77 13.68
N GLY A 152 14.99 -8.78 14.08
CA GLY A 152 16.44 -8.83 14.13
C GLY A 152 17.13 -8.73 12.76
N VAL A 153 16.43 -8.25 11.72
CA VAL A 153 17.03 -8.02 10.40
C VAL A 153 17.92 -6.78 10.45
N LYS A 154 19.15 -6.89 9.93
CA LYS A 154 20.11 -5.79 9.89
C LYS A 154 19.79 -4.85 8.73
N LEU A 155 19.29 -3.64 9.03
CA LEU A 155 18.92 -2.68 8.00
C LEU A 155 20.05 -1.69 7.67
N VAL A 156 20.18 -1.37 6.39
CA VAL A 156 20.93 -0.23 5.88
C VAL A 156 19.90 0.70 5.20
N THR A 157 19.64 1.85 5.80
CA THR A 157 18.61 2.75 5.31
C THR A 157 19.18 3.92 4.52
N SER A 158 18.46 4.34 3.48
CA SER A 158 18.75 5.54 2.69
C SER A 158 17.48 6.07 2.02
N GLN A 159 17.61 7.21 1.34
CA GLN A 159 16.55 7.65 0.43
C GLN A 159 16.42 6.65 -0.72
N TYR A 160 15.18 6.40 -1.15
CA TYR A 160 14.87 5.38 -2.16
C TYR A 160 15.72 5.49 -3.43
N GLU A 161 15.95 6.72 -3.90
CA GLU A 161 16.69 6.99 -5.13
C GLU A 161 18.15 6.48 -5.07
N ASN A 162 18.69 6.34 -3.86
CA ASN A 162 20.04 5.87 -3.67
C ASN A 162 20.14 4.34 -3.53
N LEU A 163 19.08 3.68 -3.08
CA LEU A 163 19.12 2.27 -2.64
C LEU A 163 19.53 1.33 -3.77
N TRP A 164 19.01 1.52 -4.98
CA TRP A 164 19.36 0.68 -6.13
C TRP A 164 20.85 0.75 -6.46
N ARG A 165 21.41 1.97 -6.48
CA ARG A 165 22.84 2.17 -6.68
C ARG A 165 23.67 1.65 -5.51
N MET A 166 23.17 1.78 -4.28
CA MET A 166 23.84 1.23 -3.10
C MET A 166 23.91 -0.29 -3.16
N LEU A 167 22.87 -0.96 -3.64
CA LEU A 167 22.87 -2.41 -3.88
C LEU A 167 23.93 -2.79 -4.94
N GLU A 168 24.01 -2.08 -6.05
CA GLU A 168 25.04 -2.31 -7.08
C GLU A 168 26.47 -2.17 -6.53
N TYR A 169 26.69 -1.20 -5.64
CA TYR A 169 27.99 -0.99 -4.98
C TYR A 169 28.20 -1.80 -3.71
N GLN A 170 27.36 -2.83 -3.47
CA GLN A 170 27.48 -3.73 -2.31
C GLN A 170 27.51 -3.00 -0.96
N ARG A 171 26.71 -1.95 -0.81
CA ARG A 171 26.57 -1.26 0.49
C ARG A 171 25.66 -2.02 1.45
N PHE A 172 24.89 -2.96 0.92
CA PHE A 172 24.11 -3.98 1.60
C PHE A 172 23.92 -5.17 0.64
N ASP A 173 23.46 -6.29 1.15
CA ASP A 173 23.40 -7.56 0.43
C ASP A 173 22.11 -7.75 -0.38
N LEU A 174 20.98 -7.43 0.22
CA LEU A 174 19.64 -7.62 -0.31
C LEU A 174 18.83 -6.33 -0.24
N PHE A 175 17.93 -6.09 -1.19
CA PHE A 175 16.97 -4.99 -1.14
C PHE A 175 15.54 -5.54 -1.19
N HIS A 176 14.80 -5.42 -0.09
CA HIS A 176 13.42 -5.90 -0.06
C HIS A 176 12.49 -4.94 -0.78
N ARG A 177 11.60 -5.51 -1.62
CA ARG A 177 10.57 -4.76 -2.35
C ARG A 177 9.23 -5.47 -2.26
N GLY A 178 8.13 -4.73 -2.33
CA GLY A 178 6.80 -5.30 -2.48
C GLY A 178 6.73 -6.18 -3.73
N ILE A 179 6.04 -7.30 -3.64
CA ILE A 179 5.94 -8.26 -4.74
C ILE A 179 5.32 -7.62 -6.00
N GLN A 180 4.41 -6.65 -5.85
CA GLN A 180 3.81 -5.94 -6.97
C GLN A 180 4.70 -4.82 -7.55
N GLU A 181 5.77 -4.43 -6.84
CA GLU A 181 6.67 -3.34 -7.23
C GLU A 181 7.93 -3.84 -7.94
N ILE A 182 8.51 -4.93 -7.45
CA ILE A 182 9.87 -5.38 -7.80
C ILE A 182 10.06 -5.64 -9.30
N PHE A 183 9.04 -6.15 -9.99
CA PHE A 183 9.15 -6.50 -11.42
C PHE A 183 9.28 -5.26 -12.30
N THR A 184 8.45 -4.24 -12.06
CA THR A 184 8.53 -2.95 -12.74
C THR A 184 9.83 -2.25 -12.42
N GLU A 185 10.25 -2.30 -11.17
CA GLU A 185 11.48 -1.65 -10.72
C GLU A 185 12.74 -2.30 -11.31
N LEU A 186 12.86 -3.62 -11.30
CA LEU A 186 14.01 -4.33 -11.90
C LEU A 186 14.10 -4.18 -13.42
N ALA A 187 12.96 -3.90 -14.09
CA ALA A 187 12.96 -3.67 -15.54
C ALA A 187 13.50 -2.29 -15.96
N LYS A 188 13.72 -1.37 -15.01
CA LYS A 188 14.19 -0.02 -15.30
C LYS A 188 15.66 -0.01 -15.77
N PRO A 189 16.05 0.93 -16.65
CA PRO A 189 17.44 1.09 -17.07
C PRO A 189 18.40 1.29 -15.87
N GLY A 190 19.63 0.79 -16.01
CA GLY A 190 20.65 0.89 -14.99
C GLY A 190 20.54 -0.18 -13.89
N ARG A 191 19.75 -1.25 -14.13
CA ARG A 191 19.59 -2.39 -13.21
C ARG A 191 19.95 -3.74 -13.85
N GLU A 192 20.70 -3.69 -14.93
CA GLU A 192 21.09 -4.85 -15.74
C GLU A 192 21.93 -5.86 -14.94
N ASN A 193 22.63 -5.39 -13.88
CA ASN A 193 23.44 -6.22 -12.99
C ASN A 193 22.64 -6.75 -11.78
N LEU A 194 21.36 -6.42 -11.67
CA LEU A 194 20.50 -6.86 -10.57
C LEU A 194 19.56 -7.97 -11.03
N ALA A 195 19.13 -8.78 -10.08
CA ALA A 195 18.18 -9.85 -10.27
C ALA A 195 17.26 -9.96 -9.05
N MET A 196 16.16 -10.68 -9.18
CA MET A 196 15.37 -11.14 -8.06
C MET A 196 16.02 -12.39 -7.47
N LEU A 197 16.19 -12.44 -6.15
CA LEU A 197 16.66 -13.63 -5.45
C LEU A 197 15.57 -14.72 -5.53
N PRO A 198 15.90 -15.93 -6.01
CA PRO A 198 14.94 -17.04 -6.03
C PRO A 198 14.76 -17.67 -4.63
N GLY A 199 13.77 -18.52 -4.49
CA GLY A 199 13.63 -19.48 -3.38
C GLY A 199 13.09 -18.91 -2.06
N VAL A 200 13.16 -17.61 -1.80
CA VAL A 200 12.74 -17.01 -0.53
C VAL A 200 11.86 -15.78 -0.72
N ALA A 201 10.93 -15.57 0.20
CA ALA A 201 10.19 -14.34 0.35
C ALA A 201 9.95 -14.04 1.84
N LEU A 202 9.76 -12.77 2.20
CA LEU A 202 9.23 -12.39 3.50
C LEU A 202 7.71 -12.26 3.41
N ALA A 203 7.03 -12.52 4.52
CA ALA A 203 5.62 -12.22 4.67
C ALA A 203 5.36 -11.54 6.02
N MET A 204 4.48 -10.55 6.02
CA MET A 204 4.00 -9.84 7.21
C MET A 204 2.58 -9.33 6.95
N ARG A 205 1.79 -9.14 7.99
CA ARG A 205 0.47 -8.51 7.88
C ARG A 205 0.65 -7.00 7.67
N TYR A 206 0.69 -6.57 6.42
CA TYR A 206 1.05 -5.22 6.04
C TYR A 206 0.46 -4.83 4.70
N ASP A 207 0.00 -3.57 4.57
CA ASP A 207 -0.51 -3.05 3.30
C ASP A 207 -0.36 -1.52 3.24
N TYR A 208 -0.59 -0.96 2.06
CA TYR A 208 -0.87 0.45 1.86
C TYR A 208 -2.31 0.78 2.25
N PHE A 209 -2.46 1.92 2.92
CA PHE A 209 -3.73 2.55 3.23
C PHE A 209 -3.77 3.98 2.70
N LEU A 210 -4.97 4.47 2.45
CA LEU A 210 -5.18 5.88 2.12
C LEU A 210 -5.28 6.69 3.40
N TYR A 211 -4.60 7.83 3.41
CA TYR A 211 -4.55 8.76 4.52
C TYR A 211 -4.99 10.16 4.08
N VAL A 212 -5.77 10.81 4.92
CA VAL A 212 -6.15 12.22 4.79
C VAL A 212 -5.97 12.93 6.13
N SER A 213 -5.91 14.29 6.11
CA SER A 213 -5.88 15.07 7.36
C SER A 213 -7.11 14.79 8.23
N LYS A 214 -6.95 14.83 9.55
CA LYS A 214 -8.09 14.73 10.51
C LYS A 214 -9.16 15.81 10.32
N SER A 215 -8.79 16.93 9.72
CA SER A 215 -9.74 18.00 9.36
C SER A 215 -10.56 17.71 8.08
N ARG A 216 -10.28 16.61 7.37
CA ARG A 216 -10.87 16.27 6.07
C ARG A 216 -11.64 14.95 6.14
N GLN A 217 -12.57 14.86 7.09
CA GLN A 217 -13.51 13.73 7.21
C GLN A 217 -14.32 13.52 5.93
N ASP A 218 -14.64 14.62 5.22
CA ASP A 218 -15.32 14.60 3.93
C ASP A 218 -14.59 13.74 2.89
N LEU A 219 -13.28 13.94 2.73
CA LEU A 219 -12.47 13.17 1.78
C LEU A 219 -12.31 11.71 2.20
N HIS A 220 -12.12 11.47 3.52
CA HIS A 220 -12.07 10.12 4.06
C HIS A 220 -13.33 9.32 3.72
N ASP A 221 -14.51 9.91 3.97
CA ASP A 221 -15.78 9.24 3.79
C ASP A 221 -16.09 8.96 2.32
N ILE A 222 -15.72 9.90 1.42
CA ILE A 222 -15.83 9.71 -0.03
C ILE A 222 -14.98 8.51 -0.48
N LEU A 223 -13.71 8.45 -0.09
CA LEU A 223 -12.81 7.33 -0.46
C LEU A 223 -13.30 6.00 0.11
N LYS A 224 -13.68 5.99 1.38
CA LYS A 224 -14.20 4.78 2.05
C LYS A 224 -15.46 4.26 1.38
N GLN A 225 -16.44 5.12 1.13
CA GLN A 225 -17.70 4.74 0.49
C GLN A 225 -17.48 4.23 -0.93
N GLY A 226 -16.62 4.90 -1.70
CA GLY A 226 -16.29 4.46 -3.06
C GLY A 226 -15.62 3.09 -3.08
N LEU A 227 -14.61 2.84 -2.23
CA LEU A 227 -13.99 1.52 -2.12
C LEU A 227 -14.97 0.44 -1.66
N MET A 228 -15.82 0.73 -0.68
CA MET A 228 -16.84 -0.23 -0.23
C MET A 228 -17.79 -0.62 -1.37
N LYS A 229 -18.27 0.35 -2.15
CA LYS A 229 -19.14 0.08 -3.32
C LYS A 229 -18.41 -0.72 -4.39
N ALA A 230 -17.13 -0.40 -4.67
CA ALA A 230 -16.34 -1.15 -5.62
C ALA A 230 -16.10 -2.60 -5.19
N TYR A 231 -16.04 -2.88 -3.88
CA TYR A 231 -16.04 -4.25 -3.36
C TYR A 231 -17.41 -4.93 -3.48
N GLU A 232 -18.50 -4.18 -3.25
CA GLU A 232 -19.88 -4.70 -3.29
C GLU A 232 -20.28 -5.12 -4.71
N ASP A 233 -19.90 -4.34 -5.74
CA ASP A 233 -20.25 -4.62 -7.14
C ASP A 233 -19.21 -5.50 -7.86
N GLY A 234 -18.09 -5.82 -7.18
CA GLY A 234 -17.03 -6.67 -7.70
C GLY A 234 -15.96 -5.97 -8.54
N SER A 235 -16.10 -4.67 -8.84
CA SER A 235 -15.15 -3.92 -9.67
C SER A 235 -13.77 -3.79 -9.03
N PHE A 236 -13.68 -3.73 -7.67
CA PHE A 236 -12.40 -3.80 -6.99
C PHE A 236 -11.68 -5.12 -7.26
N MET A 237 -12.40 -6.23 -7.17
CA MET A 237 -11.82 -7.56 -7.40
C MET A 237 -11.46 -7.79 -8.86
N ASP A 238 -12.21 -7.18 -9.78
CA ASP A 238 -11.89 -7.20 -11.19
C ASP A 238 -10.59 -6.44 -11.47
N ASN A 239 -10.46 -5.20 -10.95
CA ASN A 239 -9.21 -4.43 -11.02
C ASN A 239 -8.03 -5.20 -10.41
N PHE A 240 -8.20 -5.75 -9.20
CA PHE A 240 -7.15 -6.52 -8.52
C PHE A 240 -6.67 -7.71 -9.36
N ARG A 241 -7.58 -8.51 -9.92
CA ARG A 241 -7.22 -9.73 -10.66
C ARG A 241 -6.60 -9.46 -12.02
N HIS A 242 -6.97 -8.35 -12.67
CA HIS A 242 -6.58 -8.08 -14.05
C HIS A 242 -5.51 -7.01 -14.21
N HIS A 243 -5.20 -6.25 -13.15
CA HIS A 243 -4.17 -5.23 -13.22
C HIS A 243 -2.78 -5.85 -13.50
N PRO A 244 -2.01 -5.30 -14.47
CA PRO A 244 -0.72 -5.91 -14.87
C PRO A 244 0.26 -6.10 -13.72
N ALA A 245 0.37 -5.13 -12.79
CA ALA A 245 1.27 -5.23 -11.65
C ALA A 245 0.88 -6.37 -10.69
N ILE A 246 -0.43 -6.55 -10.43
CA ILE A 246 -0.93 -7.65 -9.59
C ILE A 246 -0.75 -9.00 -10.28
N ARG A 247 -1.06 -9.07 -11.57
CA ARG A 247 -0.80 -10.29 -12.36
C ARG A 247 0.67 -10.66 -12.36
N ALA A 248 1.56 -9.68 -12.57
CA ALA A 248 3.00 -9.94 -12.48
C ALA A 248 3.40 -10.45 -11.08
N ALA A 249 2.81 -9.90 -10.01
CA ALA A 249 3.04 -10.33 -8.64
C ALA A 249 2.59 -11.80 -8.43
N LEU A 250 1.39 -12.14 -8.87
CA LEU A 250 0.81 -13.47 -8.66
C LEU A 250 1.44 -14.54 -9.59
N ASP A 251 1.65 -14.19 -10.88
CA ASP A 251 2.14 -15.15 -11.88
C ASP A 251 3.66 -15.36 -11.82
N ARG A 252 4.43 -14.32 -11.50
CA ARG A 252 5.91 -14.32 -11.53
C ARG A 252 6.54 -14.30 -10.14
N GLY A 253 5.76 -14.01 -9.12
CA GLY A 253 6.22 -13.99 -7.73
C GLY A 253 6.50 -15.40 -7.21
N GLU A 254 5.83 -16.43 -7.78
CA GLU A 254 6.06 -17.86 -7.49
C GLU A 254 6.01 -18.14 -5.97
N LEU A 255 5.06 -17.52 -5.24
CA LEU A 255 5.00 -17.62 -3.78
C LEU A 255 4.81 -19.05 -3.30
N ASP A 256 4.14 -19.91 -4.08
CA ASP A 256 3.95 -21.33 -3.85
C ASP A 256 5.24 -22.17 -3.97
N GLN A 257 6.27 -21.61 -4.62
CA GLN A 257 7.58 -22.26 -4.81
C GLN A 257 8.65 -21.67 -3.91
N ARG A 258 8.29 -20.70 -3.05
CA ARG A 258 9.23 -20.01 -2.16
C ARG A 258 9.08 -20.46 -0.73
N GLN A 259 10.21 -20.53 -0.04
CA GLN A 259 10.19 -20.54 1.41
C GLN A 259 9.73 -19.17 1.91
N ILE A 260 8.63 -19.14 2.65
CA ILE A 260 8.08 -17.92 3.22
C ILE A 260 8.60 -17.74 4.65
N ILE A 261 9.37 -16.70 4.86
CA ILE A 261 9.82 -16.28 6.20
C ILE A 261 8.78 -15.32 6.77
N TRP A 262 7.94 -15.81 7.69
CA TRP A 262 6.95 -14.99 8.37
C TRP A 262 7.61 -14.12 9.43
N LEU A 263 7.33 -12.83 9.38
CA LEU A 263 7.80 -11.86 10.35
C LEU A 263 6.72 -11.56 11.38
N GLU A 264 7.11 -11.56 12.65
CA GLU A 264 6.25 -11.09 13.73
C GLU A 264 6.03 -9.58 13.57
N THR A 265 4.76 -9.15 13.64
CA THR A 265 4.40 -7.73 13.61
C THR A 265 4.26 -7.26 15.07
N PRO A 266 5.19 -6.43 15.57
CA PRO A 266 5.28 -6.09 17.00
C PRO A 266 4.11 -5.28 17.51
N GLU A 267 3.39 -4.64 16.62
CA GLU A 267 2.25 -3.79 16.94
C GLU A 267 1.17 -4.02 15.88
N THR A 268 0.34 -5.02 16.11
CA THR A 268 -0.98 -5.04 15.49
C THR A 268 -1.79 -4.00 16.22
N SER A 269 -2.17 -2.91 15.53
CA SER A 269 -3.24 -2.10 16.10
C SER A 269 -4.51 -2.93 16.07
N HIS A 270 -5.35 -2.77 17.06
CA HIS A 270 -6.69 -3.34 17.02
C HIS A 270 -7.39 -3.06 15.69
N THR A 271 -7.10 -1.93 15.06
CA THR A 271 -7.66 -1.54 13.75
C THR A 271 -7.28 -2.49 12.62
N LEU A 272 -6.03 -2.96 12.53
CA LEU A 272 -5.66 -3.94 11.50
C LEU A 272 -6.32 -5.29 11.74
N ASP A 273 -6.48 -5.68 13.00
CA ASP A 273 -7.13 -6.94 13.38
C ASP A 273 -8.65 -6.89 13.14
N GLU A 274 -9.26 -5.70 13.21
CA GLU A 274 -10.67 -5.48 12.94
C GLU A 274 -11.01 -5.41 11.44
N ILE A 275 -10.01 -5.27 10.56
CA ILE A 275 -10.24 -5.27 9.11
C ILE A 275 -10.72 -6.67 8.67
N PRO A 276 -11.93 -6.79 8.11
CA PRO A 276 -12.48 -8.08 7.71
C PRO A 276 -11.58 -8.84 6.71
N ASP A 277 -11.50 -10.16 6.86
CA ASP A 277 -10.67 -11.04 6.03
C ASP A 277 -10.99 -10.94 4.53
N ARG A 278 -12.23 -10.61 4.17
CA ARG A 278 -12.60 -10.37 2.76
C ARG A 278 -11.76 -9.31 2.05
N TYR A 279 -11.13 -8.39 2.80
CA TYR A 279 -10.25 -7.36 2.27
C TYR A 279 -8.79 -7.82 2.15
N TRP A 280 -8.46 -9.00 2.65
CA TRP A 280 -7.12 -9.56 2.58
C TRP A 280 -7.05 -10.68 1.52
N HIS A 281 -5.93 -10.76 0.82
CA HIS A 281 -5.54 -11.90 0.02
C HIS A 281 -4.35 -12.53 0.73
N LEU A 282 -4.65 -13.36 1.70
CA LEU A 282 -3.63 -14.17 2.36
C LEU A 282 -3.62 -15.50 1.63
N PRO A 283 -2.46 -16.01 1.16
CA PRO A 283 -2.35 -17.41 0.84
C PRO A 283 -2.83 -18.18 2.07
N SER A 284 -3.66 -19.18 1.86
CA SER A 284 -4.09 -20.06 2.92
C SER A 284 -2.85 -20.51 3.70
N GLN A 285 -2.78 -20.18 4.99
CA GLN A 285 -1.95 -20.92 5.90
C GLN A 285 -2.61 -22.30 5.96
N GLU A 286 -2.24 -23.18 5.04
CA GLU A 286 -2.55 -24.58 5.21
C GLU A 286 -1.74 -25.05 6.42
N GLU A 287 -2.49 -25.41 7.47
CA GLU A 287 -2.01 -26.01 8.71
C GLU A 287 -1.19 -27.29 8.47
#